data_a87f9f284268395c2a1a5b9adf812317
#
_entry.id   a87f9f284268395c2a1a5b9adf812317
#
_cell.length_a   1.000
_cell.length_b   1.000
_cell.length_c   1.000
_cell.angle_alpha   90.00
_cell.angle_beta   90.00
_cell.angle_gamma   90.00
#
_symmetry.space_group_name_H-M   'P 1'
#
loop_
_entity.id
_entity.type
_entity.pdbx_description
1 polymer ?
#
loop_
_entity_poly.entity_id
_entity_poly.type
_entity_poly.pdbx_seq_one_letter_code
_entity_poly.pdbx_strand_id
1 'polypeptide(L)'
;RQTDRQTDTETKTEKNLLEAFAGESMARNKYTYFASKAKKDGYVQIAALFEETAANEKEHAELWYKFLHGGEINDTEWNLQDAANGESYEWQDMYKRMAEEAREEGFTEIAKKFELVAEVEKAHEERYLRLLKNVKDEKVFSKDGEVIWQCSNCGHLVIGKKAPKECPVCDHAQSYFQVKPENY
;
A
#
# COMPACT_ATOMS: atom_id res chain seq x y z
N ARG A 1 -2.80 -13.77 -30.92
CA ARG A 1 -1.90 -12.67 -30.49
C ARG A 1 -0.72 -13.33 -29.85
N GLN A 2 0.46 -13.15 -30.47
CA GLN A 2 1.74 -13.70 -30.01
C GLN A 2 2.08 -13.05 -28.66
N THR A 3 2.22 -13.87 -27.64
CA THR A 3 2.90 -13.51 -26.40
C THR A 3 4.40 -13.62 -26.67
N ASP A 4 5.00 -12.52 -27.02
CA ASP A 4 6.46 -12.42 -27.07
C ASP A 4 6.99 -12.66 -25.64
N ARG A 5 7.68 -13.78 -25.47
CA ARG A 5 8.52 -14.02 -24.31
C ARG A 5 9.66 -13.00 -24.40
N GLN A 6 9.57 -11.96 -23.63
CA GLN A 6 10.68 -11.05 -23.42
C GLN A 6 11.84 -11.82 -22.78
N THR A 7 12.93 -11.86 -23.51
CA THR A 7 14.24 -12.23 -22.96
C THR A 7 14.64 -11.23 -21.88
N ASP A 8 15.32 -11.69 -20.84
CA ASP A 8 15.73 -10.99 -19.61
C ASP A 8 16.61 -9.73 -19.78
N THR A 9 16.45 -8.95 -20.82
CA THR A 9 17.13 -7.68 -21.02
C THR A 9 16.15 -6.54 -20.90
N GLU A 10 16.21 -5.86 -19.77
CA GLU A 10 15.49 -4.63 -19.48
C GLU A 10 15.71 -3.59 -20.58
N THR A 11 14.63 -3.16 -21.25
CA THR A 11 14.73 -2.16 -22.33
C THR A 11 15.01 -0.76 -21.74
N LYS A 12 15.56 0.15 -22.55
CA LYS A 12 15.73 1.56 -22.15
C LYS A 12 14.40 2.21 -21.77
N THR A 13 13.32 1.87 -22.46
CA THR A 13 11.98 2.38 -22.17
C THR A 13 11.47 1.88 -20.83
N GLU A 14 11.68 0.61 -20.48
CA GLU A 14 11.33 0.07 -19.18
C GLU A 14 12.09 0.76 -18.05
N LYS A 15 13.40 0.96 -18.21
CA LYS A 15 14.21 1.74 -17.25
C LYS A 15 13.71 3.17 -17.10
N ASN A 16 13.34 3.83 -18.20
CA ASN A 16 12.79 5.17 -18.17
C ASN A 16 11.44 5.21 -17.45
N LEU A 17 10.58 4.21 -17.64
CA LEU A 17 9.30 4.10 -16.92
C LEU A 17 9.51 3.92 -15.41
N LEU A 18 10.47 3.10 -15.01
CA LEU A 18 10.84 2.91 -13.59
C LEU A 18 11.38 4.22 -12.98
N GLU A 19 12.26 4.91 -13.69
CA GLU A 19 12.80 6.21 -13.26
C GLU A 19 11.70 7.27 -13.14
N ALA A 20 10.80 7.34 -14.12
CA ALA A 20 9.68 8.26 -14.12
C ALA A 20 8.72 7.96 -12.95
N PHE A 21 8.36 6.70 -12.74
CA PHE A 21 7.54 6.27 -11.61
C PHE A 21 8.16 6.65 -10.26
N ALA A 22 9.47 6.39 -10.10
CA ALA A 22 10.20 6.75 -8.89
C ALA A 22 10.23 8.26 -8.67
N GLY A 23 10.50 9.05 -9.71
CA GLY A 23 10.55 10.51 -9.65
C GLY A 23 9.20 11.13 -9.24
N GLU A 24 8.11 10.71 -9.89
CA GLU A 24 6.76 11.17 -9.57
C GLU A 24 6.31 10.77 -8.16
N SER A 25 6.65 9.55 -7.74
CA SER A 25 6.34 9.06 -6.39
C SER A 25 7.08 9.87 -5.32
N MET A 26 8.34 10.22 -5.54
CA MET A 26 9.11 11.09 -4.65
C MET A 26 8.54 12.51 -4.63
N ALA A 27 8.20 13.06 -5.78
CA ALA A 27 7.62 14.41 -5.89
C ALA A 27 6.30 14.49 -5.13
N ARG A 28 5.41 13.51 -5.28
CA ARG A 28 4.16 13.43 -4.54
C ARG A 28 4.37 13.53 -3.03
N ASN A 29 5.28 12.75 -2.48
CA ASN A 29 5.56 12.77 -1.05
C ASN A 29 6.17 14.10 -0.61
N LYS A 30 7.17 14.60 -1.33
CA LYS A 30 7.81 15.89 -1.02
C LYS A 30 6.80 17.03 -1.01
N TYR A 31 5.94 17.12 -1.99
CA TYR A 31 4.96 18.21 -2.09
C TYR A 31 3.92 18.14 -0.97
N THR A 32 3.56 16.96 -0.49
CA THR A 32 2.73 16.80 0.71
C THR A 32 3.43 17.37 1.96
N TYR A 33 4.74 17.12 2.11
CA TYR A 33 5.52 17.69 3.21
C TYR A 33 5.65 19.21 3.09
N PHE A 34 5.86 19.72 1.87
CA PHE A 34 5.96 21.15 1.60
C PHE A 34 4.63 21.88 1.86
N ALA A 35 3.50 21.25 1.51
CA ALA A 35 2.17 21.77 1.81
C ALA A 35 1.96 21.94 3.33
N SER A 36 2.34 20.92 4.12
CA SER A 36 2.25 20.99 5.58
C SER A 36 3.10 22.14 6.15
N LYS A 37 4.31 22.31 5.64
CA LYS A 37 5.20 23.40 6.06
C LYS A 37 4.64 24.77 5.67
N ALA A 38 4.15 24.92 4.44
CA ALA A 38 3.57 26.17 3.95
C ALA A 38 2.37 26.63 4.82
N LYS A 39 1.51 25.70 5.25
CA LYS A 39 0.43 25.99 6.20
C LYS A 39 0.96 26.56 7.52
N LYS A 40 1.99 25.91 8.09
CA LYS A 40 2.61 26.36 9.34
C LYS A 40 3.27 27.73 9.20
N ASP A 41 3.81 28.04 8.02
CA ASP A 41 4.43 29.35 7.72
C ASP A 41 3.40 30.44 7.37
N GLY A 42 2.10 30.10 7.32
CA GLY A 42 1.01 31.05 7.06
C GLY A 42 0.65 31.22 5.58
N TYR A 43 1.12 30.34 4.70
CA TYR A 43 0.89 30.42 3.24
C TYR A 43 -0.15 29.39 2.77
N VAL A 44 -1.43 29.62 3.07
CA VAL A 44 -2.51 28.68 2.78
C VAL A 44 -2.69 28.42 1.28
N GLN A 45 -2.59 29.44 0.44
CA GLN A 45 -2.67 29.28 -1.01
C GLN A 45 -1.52 28.43 -1.57
N ILE A 46 -0.28 28.68 -1.10
CA ILE A 46 0.89 27.90 -1.53
C ILE A 46 0.72 26.44 -1.11
N ALA A 47 0.23 26.20 0.11
CA ALA A 47 -0.06 24.85 0.60
C ALA A 47 -1.08 24.13 -0.29
N ALA A 48 -2.17 24.80 -0.68
CA ALA A 48 -3.19 24.24 -1.56
C ALA A 48 -2.62 23.89 -2.96
N LEU A 49 -1.75 24.72 -3.51
CA LEU A 49 -1.08 24.44 -4.79
C LEU A 49 -0.11 23.26 -4.71
N PHE A 50 0.61 23.10 -3.61
CA PHE A 50 1.42 21.89 -3.38
C PHE A 50 0.56 20.63 -3.26
N GLU A 51 -0.57 20.69 -2.56
CA GLU A 51 -1.52 19.56 -2.46
C GLU A 51 -2.10 19.18 -3.82
N GLU A 52 -2.51 20.15 -4.61
CA GLU A 52 -3.02 19.95 -5.98
C GLU A 52 -1.94 19.30 -6.86
N THR A 53 -0.73 19.83 -6.84
CA THR A 53 0.38 19.30 -7.63
C THR A 53 0.74 17.88 -7.16
N ALA A 54 0.76 17.61 -5.86
CA ALA A 54 0.97 16.26 -5.33
C ALA A 54 -0.08 15.25 -5.86
N ALA A 55 -1.34 15.67 -5.98
CA ALA A 55 -2.39 14.84 -6.58
C ALA A 55 -2.12 14.58 -8.07
N ASN A 56 -1.65 15.57 -8.83
CA ASN A 56 -1.27 15.40 -10.23
C ASN A 56 -0.10 14.43 -10.39
N GLU A 57 0.92 14.52 -9.53
CA GLU A 57 2.08 13.62 -9.55
C GLU A 57 1.69 12.16 -9.24
N LYS A 58 0.68 11.95 -8.40
CA LYS A 58 0.10 10.62 -8.17
C LYS A 58 -0.48 10.03 -9.46
N GLU A 59 -1.22 10.83 -10.23
CA GLU A 59 -1.81 10.38 -11.50
C GLU A 59 -0.74 10.07 -12.55
N HIS A 60 0.34 10.87 -12.60
CA HIS A 60 1.48 10.58 -13.47
C HIS A 60 2.17 9.27 -13.06
N ALA A 61 2.42 9.07 -11.78
CA ALA A 61 3.01 7.84 -11.27
C ALA A 61 2.15 6.61 -11.60
N GLU A 62 0.82 6.71 -11.45
CA GLU A 62 -0.11 5.63 -11.80
C GLU A 62 -0.07 5.30 -13.30
N LEU A 63 0.05 6.31 -14.16
CA LEU A 63 0.18 6.11 -15.61
C LEU A 63 1.42 5.28 -15.94
N TRP A 64 2.58 5.63 -15.38
CA TRP A 64 3.83 4.88 -15.59
C TRP A 64 3.79 3.49 -14.98
N TYR A 65 3.18 3.35 -13.81
CA TYR A 65 2.98 2.06 -13.17
C TYR A 65 2.13 1.12 -14.05
N LYS A 66 1.04 1.60 -14.62
CA LYS A 66 0.19 0.82 -15.54
C LYS A 66 0.96 0.31 -16.75
N PHE A 67 1.79 1.15 -17.38
CA PHE A 67 2.63 0.69 -18.50
C PHE A 67 3.61 -0.41 -18.10
N LEU A 68 4.13 -0.38 -16.89
CA LEU A 68 4.99 -1.43 -16.33
C LEU A 68 4.24 -2.75 -16.03
N HIS A 69 2.91 -2.70 -15.93
CA HIS A 69 2.05 -3.81 -15.49
C HIS A 69 0.94 -4.18 -16.49
N GLY A 70 1.24 -4.06 -17.79
CA GLY A 70 0.32 -4.49 -18.85
C GLY A 70 -0.87 -3.57 -19.09
N GLY A 71 -0.84 -2.34 -18.59
CA GLY A 71 -1.82 -1.29 -18.87
C GLY A 71 -2.89 -1.07 -17.80
N GLU A 72 -2.86 -1.84 -16.70
CA GLU A 72 -3.86 -1.73 -15.63
C GLU A 72 -3.27 -1.99 -14.25
N ILE A 73 -4.02 -1.66 -13.21
CA ILE A 73 -3.73 -2.11 -11.84
C ILE A 73 -4.25 -3.53 -11.72
N ASN A 74 -3.43 -4.45 -11.23
CA ASN A 74 -3.78 -5.86 -11.06
C ASN A 74 -4.90 -6.04 -10.01
N ASP A 75 -5.43 -7.25 -9.90
CA ASP A 75 -6.44 -7.58 -8.91
C ASP A 75 -5.88 -7.56 -7.47
N THR A 76 -6.79 -7.60 -6.51
CA THR A 76 -6.42 -7.52 -5.08
C THR A 76 -5.52 -8.66 -4.63
N GLU A 77 -5.74 -9.87 -5.12
CA GLU A 77 -4.92 -11.03 -4.75
C GLU A 77 -3.47 -10.85 -5.21
N TRP A 78 -3.27 -10.44 -6.46
CA TRP A 78 -1.95 -10.13 -6.99
C TRP A 78 -1.30 -8.97 -6.22
N ASN A 79 -2.04 -7.90 -5.98
CA ASN A 79 -1.53 -6.71 -5.28
C ASN A 79 -1.10 -7.01 -3.84
N LEU A 80 -1.83 -7.88 -3.13
CA LEU A 80 -1.46 -8.32 -1.79
C LEU A 80 -0.16 -9.13 -1.80
N GLN A 81 0.03 -9.98 -2.79
CA GLN A 81 1.29 -10.74 -2.94
C GLN A 81 2.46 -9.83 -3.28
N ASP A 82 2.28 -8.90 -4.20
CA ASP A 82 3.31 -7.93 -4.59
C ASP A 82 3.71 -7.04 -3.42
N ALA A 83 2.73 -6.52 -2.68
CA ALA A 83 2.98 -5.74 -1.47
C ALA A 83 3.76 -6.55 -0.43
N ALA A 84 3.36 -7.79 -0.14
CA ALA A 84 4.08 -8.66 0.79
C ALA A 84 5.53 -8.92 0.34
N ASN A 85 5.76 -9.14 -0.95
CA ASN A 85 7.10 -9.34 -1.50
C ASN A 85 7.96 -8.08 -1.36
N GLY A 86 7.39 -6.90 -1.59
CA GLY A 86 8.09 -5.63 -1.41
C GLY A 86 8.53 -5.41 0.04
N GLU A 87 7.61 -5.57 0.98
CA GLU A 87 7.90 -5.45 2.42
C GLU A 87 8.95 -6.47 2.87
N SER A 88 8.84 -7.71 2.37
CA SER A 88 9.81 -8.77 2.66
C SER A 88 11.23 -8.39 2.21
N TYR A 89 11.37 -7.87 1.00
CA TYR A 89 12.66 -7.36 0.50
C TYR A 89 13.19 -6.21 1.36
N GLU A 90 12.32 -5.27 1.73
CA GLU A 90 12.72 -4.09 2.52
C GLU A 90 13.29 -4.47 3.88
N TRP A 91 12.65 -5.37 4.62
CA TRP A 91 13.15 -5.71 5.97
C TRP A 91 14.25 -6.77 5.97
N GLN A 92 14.24 -7.73 5.03
CA GLN A 92 15.23 -8.82 5.01
C GLN A 92 16.55 -8.44 4.34
N ASP A 93 16.51 -7.55 3.35
CA ASP A 93 17.67 -7.19 2.53
C ASP A 93 18.01 -5.70 2.63
N MET A 94 17.12 -4.85 2.11
CA MET A 94 17.39 -3.43 1.90
C MET A 94 17.79 -2.70 3.19
N TYR A 95 16.91 -2.66 4.17
CA TYR A 95 17.16 -1.94 5.42
C TYR A 95 18.24 -2.61 6.27
N LYS A 96 18.37 -3.92 6.22
CA LYS A 96 19.45 -4.64 6.91
C LYS A 96 20.82 -4.18 6.39
N ARG A 97 20.99 -4.21 5.09
CA ARG A 97 22.23 -3.74 4.43
C ARG A 97 22.48 -2.26 4.69
N MET A 98 21.46 -1.42 4.54
CA MET A 98 21.58 0.03 4.78
C MET A 98 21.95 0.35 6.24
N ALA A 99 21.43 -0.39 7.21
CA ALA A 99 21.81 -0.22 8.62
C ALA A 99 23.27 -0.59 8.89
N GLU A 100 23.75 -1.69 8.30
CA GLU A 100 25.16 -2.11 8.41
C GLU A 100 26.08 -1.04 7.81
N GLU A 101 25.81 -0.59 6.60
CA GLU A 101 26.59 0.47 5.91
C GLU A 101 26.59 1.78 6.71
N ALA A 102 25.43 2.19 7.23
CA ALA A 102 25.34 3.41 8.05
C ALA A 102 26.19 3.30 9.34
N ARG A 103 26.26 2.12 9.98
CA ARG A 103 27.11 1.92 11.15
C ARG A 103 28.58 2.00 10.80
N GLU A 104 28.99 1.40 9.71
CA GLU A 104 30.38 1.44 9.22
C GLU A 104 30.84 2.88 8.93
N GLU A 105 29.94 3.71 8.41
CA GLU A 105 30.19 5.12 8.13
C GLU A 105 30.03 6.05 9.37
N GLY A 106 29.62 5.50 10.51
CA GLY A 106 29.47 6.24 11.77
C GLY A 106 28.11 6.92 11.96
N PHE A 107 27.13 6.66 11.09
CA PHE A 107 25.76 7.20 11.20
C PHE A 107 24.87 6.30 12.08
N THR A 108 25.20 6.22 13.36
CA THR A 108 24.58 5.29 14.32
C THR A 108 23.08 5.54 14.51
N GLU A 109 22.64 6.80 14.54
CA GLU A 109 21.22 7.15 14.67
C GLU A 109 20.43 6.73 13.44
N ILE A 110 20.95 6.96 12.24
CA ILE A 110 20.33 6.54 10.97
C ILE A 110 20.25 5.02 10.91
N ALA A 111 21.32 4.33 11.27
CA ALA A 111 21.35 2.85 11.31
C ALA A 111 20.23 2.30 12.21
N LYS A 112 20.07 2.87 13.40
CA LYS A 112 18.99 2.49 14.32
C LYS A 112 17.61 2.73 13.73
N LYS A 113 17.41 3.85 13.01
CA LYS A 113 16.13 4.13 12.33
C LYS A 113 15.85 3.10 11.23
N PHE A 114 16.83 2.72 10.43
CA PHE A 114 16.69 1.66 9.42
C PHE A 114 16.27 0.32 10.07
N GLU A 115 16.88 -0.05 11.18
CA GLU A 115 16.53 -1.28 11.92
C GLU A 115 15.09 -1.24 12.44
N LEU A 116 14.67 -0.12 13.04
CA LEU A 116 13.32 0.03 13.59
C LEU A 116 12.25 0.04 12.49
N VAL A 117 12.52 0.71 11.37
CA VAL A 117 11.60 0.69 10.22
C VAL A 117 11.52 -0.72 9.62
N ALA A 118 12.63 -1.46 9.55
CA ALA A 118 12.62 -2.85 9.12
C ALA A 118 11.65 -3.72 9.95
N GLU A 119 11.57 -3.51 11.26
CA GLU A 119 10.59 -4.20 12.12
C GLU A 119 9.14 -3.86 11.75
N VAL A 120 8.87 -2.62 11.36
CA VAL A 120 7.56 -2.19 10.88
C VAL A 120 7.22 -2.87 9.55
N GLU A 121 8.17 -2.91 8.61
CA GLU A 121 7.95 -3.55 7.30
C GLU A 121 7.71 -5.05 7.43
N LYS A 122 8.36 -5.71 8.39
CA LYS A 122 8.05 -7.10 8.75
C LYS A 122 6.60 -7.27 9.21
N ALA A 123 6.09 -6.36 10.04
CA ALA A 123 4.70 -6.38 10.47
C ALA A 123 3.72 -6.12 9.31
N HIS A 124 4.09 -5.28 8.35
CA HIS A 124 3.31 -5.05 7.13
C HIS A 124 3.27 -6.30 6.26
N GLU A 125 4.40 -6.99 6.04
CA GLU A 125 4.42 -8.27 5.32
C GLU A 125 3.48 -9.29 5.96
N GLU A 126 3.55 -9.48 7.27
CA GLU A 126 2.66 -10.40 8.00
C GLU A 126 1.19 -10.03 7.82
N ARG A 127 0.86 -8.75 7.84
CA ARG A 127 -0.49 -8.24 7.58
C ARG A 127 -0.97 -8.61 6.18
N TYR A 128 -0.19 -8.32 5.17
CA TYR A 128 -0.55 -8.61 3.78
C TYR A 128 -0.68 -10.09 3.50
N LEU A 129 0.19 -10.93 4.06
CA LEU A 129 0.09 -12.38 3.94
C LEU A 129 -1.17 -12.95 4.60
N ARG A 130 -1.58 -12.42 5.75
CA ARG A 130 -2.85 -12.81 6.40
C ARG A 130 -4.07 -12.42 5.56
N LEU A 131 -4.07 -11.20 5.02
CA LEU A 131 -5.13 -10.72 4.14
C LEU A 131 -5.20 -11.55 2.86
N LEU A 132 -4.05 -11.85 2.25
CA LEU A 132 -3.95 -12.71 1.08
C LEU A 132 -4.51 -14.11 1.34
N LYS A 133 -4.16 -14.69 2.49
CA LYS A 133 -4.71 -15.99 2.90
C LYS A 133 -6.23 -15.93 3.02
N ASN A 134 -6.78 -14.89 3.61
CA ASN A 134 -8.23 -14.72 3.72
C ASN A 134 -8.91 -14.63 2.35
N VAL A 135 -8.31 -13.94 1.40
CA VAL A 135 -8.83 -13.86 0.02
C VAL A 135 -8.81 -15.24 -0.65
N LYS A 136 -7.67 -15.94 -0.61
CA LYS A 136 -7.50 -17.26 -1.22
C LYS A 136 -8.41 -18.34 -0.61
N ASP A 137 -8.61 -18.28 0.70
CA ASP A 137 -9.42 -19.25 1.44
C ASP A 137 -10.93 -18.85 1.49
N GLU A 138 -11.31 -17.77 0.81
CA GLU A 138 -12.68 -17.22 0.85
C GLU A 138 -13.16 -16.92 2.27
N LYS A 139 -12.25 -16.40 3.12
CA LYS A 139 -12.48 -16.09 4.55
C LYS A 139 -12.65 -14.60 4.85
N VAL A 140 -12.67 -13.74 3.85
CA VAL A 140 -12.89 -12.30 4.07
C VAL A 140 -14.28 -12.05 4.66
N PHE A 141 -15.32 -12.66 4.08
CA PHE A 141 -16.73 -12.51 4.51
C PHE A 141 -17.30 -13.79 5.12
N SER A 142 -16.47 -14.75 5.48
CA SER A 142 -16.85 -16.03 6.06
C SER A 142 -15.80 -16.48 7.06
N LYS A 143 -16.22 -16.98 8.22
CA LYS A 143 -15.33 -17.51 9.27
C LYS A 143 -15.76 -18.92 9.64
N ASP A 144 -14.86 -19.69 10.28
CA ASP A 144 -15.15 -21.06 10.71
C ASP A 144 -16.14 -21.10 11.88
N GLY A 145 -16.11 -20.09 12.74
CA GLY A 145 -17.04 -19.88 13.86
C GLY A 145 -17.93 -18.65 13.66
N GLU A 146 -18.88 -18.49 14.57
CA GLU A 146 -19.69 -17.28 14.64
C GLU A 146 -18.86 -16.09 15.10
N VAL A 147 -19.00 -14.97 14.42
CA VAL A 147 -18.37 -13.68 14.76
C VAL A 147 -19.41 -12.57 14.66
N ILE A 148 -19.12 -11.43 15.25
CA ILE A 148 -19.91 -10.22 15.06
C ILE A 148 -19.41 -9.50 13.82
N TRP A 149 -20.27 -9.40 12.81
CA TRP A 149 -20.04 -8.58 11.61
C TRP A 149 -20.57 -7.18 11.82
N GLN A 150 -19.86 -6.18 11.35
CA GLN A 150 -20.26 -4.78 11.40
C GLN A 150 -20.26 -4.18 9.99
N CYS A 151 -21.37 -3.54 9.64
CA CYS A 151 -21.43 -2.71 8.44
C CYS A 151 -20.64 -1.42 8.67
N SER A 152 -19.60 -1.19 7.88
CA SER A 152 -18.74 0.01 8.00
C SER A 152 -19.47 1.31 7.61
N ASN A 153 -20.58 1.23 6.89
CA ASN A 153 -21.36 2.41 6.51
C ASN A 153 -22.31 2.88 7.62
N CYS A 154 -23.15 1.98 8.17
CA CYS A 154 -24.19 2.36 9.12
C CYS A 154 -24.00 1.83 10.55
N GLY A 155 -23.01 0.96 10.78
CA GLY A 155 -22.74 0.38 12.09
C GLY A 155 -23.63 -0.82 12.46
N HIS A 156 -24.53 -1.28 11.58
CA HIS A 156 -25.37 -2.44 11.85
C HIS A 156 -24.53 -3.67 12.23
N LEU A 157 -24.94 -4.37 13.28
CA LEU A 157 -24.28 -5.57 13.79
C LEU A 157 -25.12 -6.81 13.51
N VAL A 158 -24.44 -7.89 13.11
CA VAL A 158 -25.06 -9.20 12.93
C VAL A 158 -24.11 -10.30 13.37
N ILE A 159 -24.62 -11.33 14.04
CA ILE A 159 -23.85 -12.49 14.48
C ILE A 159 -24.02 -13.62 13.47
N GLY A 160 -22.93 -14.25 13.07
CA GLY A 160 -22.98 -15.41 12.19
C GLY A 160 -21.61 -15.77 11.63
N LYS A 161 -21.55 -16.90 10.91
CA LYS A 161 -20.32 -17.35 10.23
C LYS A 161 -20.04 -16.57 8.95
N LYS A 162 -21.07 -16.00 8.33
CA LYS A 162 -20.97 -15.25 7.08
C LYS A 162 -21.56 -13.86 7.23
N ALA A 163 -20.91 -12.87 6.64
CA ALA A 163 -21.47 -11.55 6.48
C ALA A 163 -22.69 -11.59 5.56
N PRO A 164 -23.73 -10.79 5.82
CA PRO A 164 -24.88 -10.67 4.92
C PRO A 164 -24.45 -10.22 3.51
N LYS A 165 -25.16 -10.67 2.48
CA LYS A 165 -24.90 -10.21 1.10
C LYS A 165 -25.22 -8.74 0.91
N GLU A 166 -26.19 -8.25 1.70
CA GLU A 166 -26.63 -6.86 1.72
C GLU A 166 -27.00 -6.47 3.15
N CYS A 167 -26.65 -5.24 3.54
CA CYS A 167 -27.00 -4.73 4.86
C CYS A 167 -28.50 -4.44 4.95
N PRO A 168 -29.23 -5.05 5.91
CA PRO A 168 -30.68 -4.87 6.01
C PRO A 168 -31.11 -3.46 6.49
N VAL A 169 -30.15 -2.62 6.92
CA VAL A 169 -30.43 -1.26 7.41
C VAL A 169 -30.18 -0.22 6.33
N CYS A 170 -29.11 -0.35 5.54
CA CYS A 170 -28.69 0.71 4.61
C CYS A 170 -28.43 0.23 3.18
N ASP A 171 -28.79 -1.03 2.86
CA ASP A 171 -28.73 -1.63 1.53
C ASP A 171 -27.32 -1.66 0.88
N HIS A 172 -26.24 -1.43 1.66
CA HIS A 172 -24.88 -1.57 1.17
C HIS A 172 -24.50 -3.04 1.02
N ALA A 173 -23.72 -3.33 0.00
CA ALA A 173 -23.29 -4.69 -0.33
C ALA A 173 -22.41 -5.31 0.77
N GLN A 174 -22.25 -6.63 0.72
CA GLN A 174 -21.40 -7.43 1.61
C GLN A 174 -19.99 -6.87 1.78
N SER A 175 -19.44 -6.22 0.74
CA SER A 175 -18.13 -5.58 0.76
C SER A 175 -17.94 -4.53 1.88
N TYR A 176 -19.02 -4.01 2.43
CA TYR A 176 -18.99 -3.06 3.54
C TYR A 176 -18.91 -3.70 4.92
N PHE A 177 -19.04 -5.03 5.01
CA PHE A 177 -18.95 -5.74 6.28
C PHE A 177 -17.51 -6.09 6.64
N GLN A 178 -17.23 -6.03 7.92
CA GLN A 178 -15.99 -6.48 8.55
C GLN A 178 -16.30 -7.15 9.88
N VAL A 179 -15.42 -7.98 10.36
CA VAL A 179 -15.50 -8.43 11.76
C VAL A 179 -15.40 -7.22 12.66
N LYS A 180 -16.32 -7.07 13.61
CA LYS A 180 -16.37 -5.90 14.50
C LYS A 180 -15.02 -5.70 15.19
N PRO A 181 -14.34 -4.55 14.97
CA PRO A 181 -13.10 -4.26 15.66
C PRO A 181 -13.38 -3.84 17.12
N GLU A 182 -12.59 -4.37 18.04
CA GLU A 182 -12.62 -4.01 19.46
C GLU A 182 -11.19 -3.94 19.96
N ASN A 183 -10.54 -2.81 19.74
CA ASN A 183 -9.13 -2.59 20.09
C ASN A 183 -8.92 -1.41 21.06
N TYR A 184 -9.92 -1.08 21.83
CA TYR A 184 -9.93 -0.01 22.84
C TYR A 184 -10.20 -0.56 24.23
#